data_66e52880f22f480964024b2fe6b68a6e
#
_entry.id   66e52880f22f480964024b2fe6b68a6e
#
_cell.length_a   1.000
_cell.length_b   1.000
_cell.length_c   1.000
_cell.angle_alpha   90.00
_cell.angle_beta   90.00
_cell.angle_gamma   90.00
#
_symmetry.space_group_name_H-M   'P 1'
#
loop_
_entity.id
_entity.type
_entity.pdbx_description
1 polymer ?
#
loop_
_entity_poly.entity_id
_entity_poly.type
_entity_poly.pdbx_seq_one_letter_code
_entity_poly.pdbx_strand_id
1 'polypeptide(L)'
;ITMSCHGHHFSSSSTWADISAADTKANSVSFHKFLIRNRCATPTVMLKRSITERFDSRKRFAEDYLLWMQITAAHGPALRLEAQLAHCSNPGYGGTGQSGQMLKMELSEIAGFVTLRKSKAIGFGTLGTVVIWSWIKFGIRLFDSKVMKIRR
;
A
#
# COMPACT_ATOMS: atom_id res chain seq x y z
N ILE A 1 7.52 -15.04 -10.06
CA ILE A 1 6.89 -14.02 -9.18
C ILE A 1 8.00 -13.35 -8.38
N THR A 2 8.11 -12.03 -8.49
CA THR A 2 9.15 -11.24 -7.82
C THR A 2 8.66 -10.68 -6.49
N MET A 3 7.36 -10.38 -6.42
CA MET A 3 6.68 -9.86 -5.24
C MET A 3 5.37 -10.59 -5.01
N SER A 4 5.10 -10.97 -3.77
CA SER A 4 3.79 -11.44 -3.34
C SER A 4 3.36 -10.75 -2.04
N CYS A 5 2.06 -10.74 -1.77
CA CYS A 5 1.49 -10.28 -0.52
C CYS A 5 0.22 -11.09 -0.20
N HIS A 6 -0.27 -10.98 1.03
CA HIS A 6 -1.49 -11.64 1.48
C HIS A 6 -2.40 -10.69 2.26
N GLY A 7 -3.57 -11.17 2.65
CA GLY A 7 -4.47 -10.42 3.50
C GLY A 7 -3.97 -10.31 4.94
N HIS A 8 -4.51 -9.35 5.67
CA HIS A 8 -4.34 -9.23 7.13
C HIS A 8 -5.67 -8.80 7.75
N HIS A 9 -5.84 -9.10 9.02
CA HIS A 9 -6.96 -8.58 9.79
C HIS A 9 -6.48 -7.85 11.04
N PHE A 10 -7.34 -6.99 11.56
CA PHE A 10 -7.11 -6.30 12.81
C PHE A 10 -7.95 -6.96 13.90
N SER A 11 -7.32 -7.47 14.94
CA SER A 11 -8.01 -8.04 16.09
C SER A 11 -7.18 -7.84 17.36
N SER A 12 -7.84 -7.70 18.48
CA SER A 12 -7.23 -7.71 19.80
C SER A 12 -7.03 -9.13 20.34
N SER A 13 -7.62 -10.15 19.71
CA SER A 13 -7.48 -11.55 20.11
C SER A 13 -6.51 -12.29 19.17
N SER A 14 -5.70 -13.17 19.74
CA SER A 14 -4.69 -13.98 19.02
C SER A 14 -5.23 -15.27 18.43
N THR A 15 -6.55 -15.38 18.26
CA THR A 15 -7.14 -16.58 17.64
C THR A 15 -6.87 -16.57 16.14
N TRP A 16 -6.04 -17.49 15.69
CA TRP A 16 -5.82 -17.78 14.28
C TRP A 16 -7.01 -18.54 13.73
N ALA A 17 -7.60 -18.04 12.66
CA ALA A 17 -8.55 -18.84 11.90
C ALA A 17 -7.81 -19.98 11.21
N ASP A 18 -8.37 -21.20 11.23
CA ASP A 18 -7.86 -22.31 10.43
C ASP A 18 -8.00 -21.95 8.96
N ILE A 19 -6.85 -21.67 8.33
CA ILE A 19 -6.79 -21.29 6.93
C ILE A 19 -6.50 -22.53 6.11
N SER A 20 -7.51 -23.02 5.41
CA SER A 20 -7.30 -24.03 4.39
C SER A 20 -6.57 -23.40 3.20
N ALA A 21 -5.36 -23.86 2.93
CA ALA A 21 -4.59 -23.45 1.75
C ALA A 21 -5.30 -23.79 0.43
N ALA A 22 -6.22 -24.76 0.46
CA ALA A 22 -6.95 -25.24 -0.73
C ALA A 22 -7.92 -24.19 -1.30
N ASP A 23 -8.46 -23.30 -0.47
CA ASP A 23 -9.45 -22.29 -0.89
C ASP A 23 -8.87 -20.90 -1.13
N THR A 24 -7.56 -20.77 -1.12
CA THR A 24 -6.90 -19.46 -1.24
C THR A 24 -6.84 -18.99 -2.69
N LYS A 25 -7.67 -18.03 -3.05
CA LYS A 25 -7.60 -17.35 -4.35
C LYS A 25 -6.36 -16.47 -4.43
N ALA A 26 -5.68 -16.55 -5.58
CA ALA A 26 -4.55 -15.71 -5.90
C ALA A 26 -4.91 -14.73 -7.02
N ASN A 27 -4.69 -13.45 -6.80
CA ASN A 27 -5.00 -12.38 -7.74
C ASN A 27 -3.74 -11.66 -8.20
N SER A 28 -3.66 -11.34 -9.50
CA SER A 28 -2.60 -10.51 -10.04
C SER A 28 -2.87 -9.03 -9.78
N VAL A 29 -1.89 -8.34 -9.20
CA VAL A 29 -1.92 -6.90 -8.93
C VAL A 29 -0.88 -6.22 -9.81
N SER A 30 -1.33 -5.63 -10.90
CA SER A 30 -0.47 -4.92 -11.85
C SER A 30 0.01 -3.57 -11.28
N PHE A 31 1.07 -3.02 -11.87
CA PHE A 31 1.57 -1.68 -11.58
C PHE A 31 0.47 -0.61 -11.60
N HIS A 32 -0.41 -0.64 -12.61
CA HIS A 32 -1.52 0.33 -12.71
C HIS A 32 -2.50 0.25 -11.54
N LYS A 33 -2.74 -0.95 -10.99
CA LYS A 33 -3.57 -1.11 -9.79
C LYS A 33 -2.92 -0.49 -8.56
N PHE A 34 -1.59 -0.50 -8.48
CA PHE A 34 -0.86 0.21 -7.43
C PHE A 34 -0.92 1.73 -7.61
N LEU A 35 -0.91 2.28 -8.82
CA LEU A 35 -1.07 3.72 -9.03
C LEU A 35 -2.39 4.27 -8.45
N ILE A 36 -3.43 3.44 -8.38
CA ILE A 36 -4.73 3.83 -7.83
C ILE A 36 -4.74 3.73 -6.29
N ARG A 37 -4.17 2.65 -5.74
CA ARG A 37 -4.21 2.35 -4.31
C ARG A 37 -3.12 1.37 -3.90
N ASN A 38 -2.53 1.57 -2.71
CA ASN A 38 -1.70 0.53 -2.10
C ASN A 38 -2.54 -0.73 -1.81
N ARG A 39 -2.09 -1.87 -2.34
CA ARG A 39 -2.77 -3.17 -2.27
C ARG A 39 -2.09 -4.15 -1.32
N CYS A 40 -0.89 -3.85 -0.87
CA CYS A 40 -0.09 -4.74 -0.04
C CYS A 40 0.36 -4.00 1.22
N ALA A 41 -0.07 -4.48 2.37
CA ALA A 41 0.44 -3.99 3.65
C ALA A 41 1.85 -4.53 3.88
N THR A 42 2.75 -3.71 4.35
CA THR A 42 4.17 -4.03 4.53
C THR A 42 4.42 -5.36 5.27
N PRO A 43 3.73 -5.67 6.38
CA PRO A 43 3.96 -6.92 7.11
C PRO A 43 3.49 -8.19 6.36
N THR A 44 2.83 -8.04 5.20
CA THR A 44 2.32 -9.16 4.42
C THR A 44 3.13 -9.44 3.15
N VAL A 45 4.16 -8.62 2.89
CA VAL A 45 4.90 -8.66 1.63
C VAL A 45 6.09 -9.60 1.72
N MET A 46 6.22 -10.44 0.69
CA MET A 46 7.41 -11.25 0.43
C MET A 46 8.03 -10.84 -0.89
N LEU A 47 9.34 -10.68 -0.90
CA LEU A 47 10.12 -10.25 -2.05
C LEU A 47 11.17 -11.32 -2.41
N LYS A 48 11.37 -11.53 -3.71
CA LYS A 48 12.48 -12.36 -4.17
C LYS A 48 13.81 -11.71 -3.78
N ARG A 49 14.71 -12.47 -3.16
CA ARG A 49 16.01 -11.96 -2.65
C ARG A 49 16.88 -11.29 -3.72
N SER A 50 16.74 -11.70 -4.97
CA SER A 50 17.55 -11.21 -6.10
C SER A 50 17.11 -9.84 -6.66
N ILE A 51 16.04 -9.20 -6.15
CA ILE A 51 15.68 -7.86 -6.59
C ILE A 51 16.71 -6.84 -6.12
N THR A 52 16.88 -5.78 -6.89
CA THR A 52 17.85 -4.69 -6.62
C THR A 52 17.20 -3.48 -5.96
N GLU A 53 15.89 -3.33 -6.11
CA GLU A 53 15.13 -2.24 -5.53
C GLU A 53 15.17 -2.31 -4.00
N ARG A 54 15.31 -1.16 -3.37
CA ARG A 54 15.39 -1.01 -1.91
C ARG A 54 14.53 0.17 -1.44
N PHE A 55 14.19 0.17 -0.16
CA PHE A 55 13.55 1.32 0.48
C PHE A 55 14.42 2.57 0.33
N ASP A 56 13.80 3.71 -0.03
CA ASP A 56 14.48 5.00 0.00
C ASP A 56 14.63 5.45 1.47
N SER A 57 15.85 5.35 2.01
CA SER A 57 16.16 5.70 3.40
C SER A 57 15.89 7.18 3.75
N ARG A 58 15.74 8.06 2.75
CA ARG A 58 15.38 9.47 2.94
C ARG A 58 13.89 9.69 3.14
N LYS A 59 13.06 8.68 2.82
CA LYS A 59 11.61 8.73 2.99
C LYS A 59 11.22 8.07 4.31
N ARG A 60 10.34 8.73 5.06
CA ARG A 60 9.80 8.23 6.32
C ARG A 60 8.34 7.80 6.20
N PHE A 61 7.65 8.20 5.13
CA PHE A 61 6.24 7.90 4.91
C PHE A 61 6.04 7.38 3.49
N ALA A 62 5.14 6.41 3.33
CA ALA A 62 4.80 5.77 2.05
C ALA A 62 6.03 5.25 1.26
N GLU A 63 7.14 4.95 1.95
CA GLU A 63 8.35 4.38 1.36
C GLU A 63 8.09 2.98 0.84
N ASP A 64 7.28 2.21 1.53
CA ASP A 64 6.82 0.88 1.14
C ASP A 64 5.99 0.94 -0.14
N TYR A 65 5.05 1.86 -0.21
CA TYR A 65 4.20 2.01 -1.37
C TYR A 65 4.99 2.40 -2.62
N LEU A 66 5.96 3.30 -2.49
CA LEU A 66 6.87 3.64 -3.59
C LEU A 66 7.65 2.40 -4.06
N LEU A 67 8.19 1.62 -3.12
CA LEU A 67 8.95 0.41 -3.44
C LEU A 67 8.09 -0.62 -4.19
N TRP A 68 6.84 -0.84 -3.76
CA TRP A 68 5.92 -1.76 -4.45
C TRP A 68 5.64 -1.31 -5.89
N MET A 69 5.46 -0.02 -6.11
CA MET A 69 5.29 0.53 -7.45
C MET A 69 6.54 0.36 -8.31
N GLN A 70 7.74 0.60 -7.78
CA GLN A 70 8.99 0.41 -8.49
C GLN A 70 9.21 -1.06 -8.88
N ILE A 71 9.02 -1.99 -7.95
CA ILE A 71 9.15 -3.43 -8.20
C ILE A 71 8.16 -3.88 -9.27
N THR A 72 6.89 -3.49 -9.16
CA THR A 72 5.87 -3.92 -10.13
C THR A 72 6.01 -3.25 -11.49
N ALA A 73 6.60 -2.07 -11.59
CA ALA A 73 6.96 -1.44 -12.84
C ALA A 73 8.13 -2.15 -13.54
N ALA A 74 9.13 -2.60 -12.79
CA ALA A 74 10.34 -3.21 -13.33
C ALA A 74 10.20 -4.71 -13.61
N HIS A 75 9.48 -5.45 -12.76
CA HIS A 75 9.47 -6.92 -12.75
C HIS A 75 8.11 -7.55 -13.06
N GLY A 76 7.10 -6.72 -13.33
CA GLY A 76 5.75 -7.21 -13.59
C GLY A 76 4.86 -7.33 -12.33
N PRO A 77 3.65 -7.87 -12.48
CA PRO A 77 2.63 -7.82 -11.43
C PRO A 77 3.02 -8.61 -10.18
N ALA A 78 2.56 -8.11 -9.03
CA ALA A 78 2.61 -8.84 -7.77
C ALA A 78 1.50 -9.89 -7.71
N LEU A 79 1.73 -10.97 -6.96
CA LEU A 79 0.72 -11.95 -6.62
C LEU A 79 0.13 -11.62 -5.24
N ARG A 80 -1.19 -11.47 -5.14
CA ARG A 80 -1.88 -11.29 -3.88
C ARG A 80 -2.74 -12.49 -3.56
N LEU A 81 -2.47 -13.11 -2.42
CA LEU A 81 -3.31 -14.14 -1.82
C LEU A 81 -4.43 -13.49 -1.01
N GLU A 82 -5.66 -13.98 -1.14
CA GLU A 82 -6.80 -13.44 -0.38
C GLU A 82 -6.83 -13.97 1.07
N ALA A 83 -6.06 -15.01 1.38
CA ALA A 83 -5.92 -15.53 2.73
C ALA A 83 -5.36 -14.46 3.69
N GLN A 84 -5.95 -14.37 4.87
CA GLN A 84 -5.53 -13.45 5.93
C GLN A 84 -4.48 -14.15 6.80
N LEU A 85 -3.20 -14.02 6.43
CA LEU A 85 -2.07 -14.71 7.06
C LEU A 85 -1.29 -13.84 8.05
N ALA A 86 -1.68 -12.58 8.25
CA ALA A 86 -1.10 -11.69 9.22
C ALA A 86 -2.15 -11.11 10.14
N HIS A 87 -1.76 -10.93 11.39
CA HIS A 87 -2.51 -10.25 12.42
C HIS A 87 -1.85 -8.90 12.74
N CYS A 88 -2.64 -7.83 12.72
CA CYS A 88 -2.19 -6.49 13.08
C CYS A 88 -2.97 -6.01 14.29
N SER A 89 -2.27 -5.71 15.36
CA SER A 89 -2.88 -5.24 16.63
C SER A 89 -3.31 -3.77 16.58
N ASN A 90 -2.78 -2.98 15.65
CA ASN A 90 -3.08 -1.55 15.55
C ASN A 90 -3.92 -1.25 14.30
N PRO A 91 -5.10 -0.63 14.42
CA PRO A 91 -5.86 -0.17 13.27
C PRO A 91 -5.05 0.89 12.52
N GLY A 92 -4.88 0.69 11.20
CA GLY A 92 -3.96 1.47 10.36
C GLY A 92 -4.25 2.98 10.25
N TYR A 93 -5.46 3.46 10.59
CA TYR A 93 -5.83 4.87 10.48
C TYR A 93 -6.36 5.41 11.82
N GLY A 94 -5.85 6.59 12.21
CA GLY A 94 -6.32 7.29 13.42
C GLY A 94 -5.61 6.92 14.71
N GLY A 95 -4.58 6.05 14.66
CA GLY A 95 -3.74 5.72 15.81
C GLY A 95 -2.55 6.68 16.00
N THR A 96 -1.75 6.41 17.02
CA THR A 96 -0.52 7.18 17.36
C THR A 96 0.65 6.94 16.40
N GLY A 97 0.50 6.02 15.43
CA GLY A 97 1.53 5.67 14.45
C GLY A 97 1.65 6.64 13.27
N GLN A 98 2.49 6.28 12.30
CA GLN A 98 2.70 7.06 11.06
C GLN A 98 1.39 7.32 10.31
N SER A 99 0.48 6.36 10.30
CA SER A 99 -0.85 6.47 9.65
C SER A 99 -1.73 7.58 10.23
N GLY A 100 -1.47 8.07 11.44
CA GLY A 100 -2.16 9.22 12.03
C GLY A 100 -1.73 10.57 11.42
N GLN A 101 -0.58 10.61 10.72
CA GLN A 101 -0.07 11.82 10.08
C GLN A 101 -0.50 11.89 8.60
N MET A 102 -1.81 11.94 8.38
CA MET A 102 -2.45 11.78 7.07
C MET A 102 -1.89 12.71 5.99
N LEU A 103 -1.66 14.00 6.32
CA LEU A 103 -1.12 14.97 5.36
C LEU A 103 0.32 14.63 4.94
N LYS A 104 1.16 14.23 5.90
CA LYS A 104 2.55 13.84 5.59
C LYS A 104 2.59 12.57 4.73
N MET A 105 1.71 11.63 4.99
CA MET A 105 1.57 10.44 4.14
C MET A 105 1.13 10.81 2.73
N GLU A 106 0.15 11.70 2.57
CA GLU A 106 -0.34 12.15 1.27
C GLU A 106 0.76 12.84 0.47
N LEU A 107 1.47 13.81 1.07
CA LEU A 107 2.58 14.51 0.41
C LEU A 107 3.70 13.55 0.02
N SER A 108 3.97 12.52 0.84
CA SER A 108 4.97 11.52 0.53
C SER A 108 4.51 10.56 -0.58
N GLU A 109 3.23 10.24 -0.67
CA GLU A 109 2.63 9.48 -1.79
C GLU A 109 2.82 10.26 -3.11
N ILE A 110 2.48 11.56 -3.14
CA ILE A 110 2.67 12.43 -4.30
C ILE A 110 4.15 12.51 -4.69
N ALA A 111 5.05 12.69 -3.72
CA ALA A 111 6.49 12.68 -3.99
C ALA A 111 6.96 11.33 -4.57
N GLY A 112 6.32 10.23 -4.20
CA GLY A 112 6.52 8.91 -4.81
C GLY A 112 6.15 8.90 -6.31
N PHE A 113 4.99 9.45 -6.69
CA PHE A 113 4.59 9.57 -8.10
C PHE A 113 5.55 10.44 -8.91
N VAL A 114 6.06 11.53 -8.33
CA VAL A 114 7.11 12.36 -8.96
C VAL A 114 8.40 11.55 -9.16
N THR A 115 8.76 10.70 -8.22
CA THR A 115 9.93 9.81 -8.36
C THR A 115 9.73 8.81 -9.51
N LEU A 116 8.54 8.21 -9.64
CA LEU A 116 8.20 7.33 -10.77
C LEU A 116 8.23 8.07 -12.11
N ARG A 117 7.84 9.34 -12.14
CA ARG A 117 7.96 10.15 -13.34
C ARG A 117 9.42 10.43 -13.71
N LYS A 118 10.27 10.74 -12.72
CA LYS A 118 11.72 10.95 -12.93
C LYS A 118 12.41 9.69 -13.47
N SER A 119 12.04 8.52 -13.00
CA SER A 119 12.51 7.22 -13.51
C SER A 119 11.87 6.81 -14.85
N LYS A 120 11.00 7.64 -15.45
CA LYS A 120 10.25 7.38 -16.67
C LYS A 120 9.28 6.17 -16.58
N ALA A 121 8.98 5.67 -15.39
CA ALA A 121 8.00 4.60 -15.19
C ALA A 121 6.56 5.05 -15.53
N ILE A 122 6.27 6.36 -15.43
CA ILE A 122 4.98 6.96 -15.82
C ILE A 122 5.17 8.21 -16.67
N GLY A 123 4.18 8.52 -17.51
CA GLY A 123 4.12 9.74 -18.33
C GLY A 123 3.61 10.96 -17.53
N PHE A 124 3.68 12.16 -18.11
CA PHE A 124 3.15 13.38 -17.49
C PHE A 124 1.62 13.35 -17.31
N GLY A 125 0.88 12.84 -18.28
CA GLY A 125 -0.58 12.69 -18.18
C GLY A 125 -0.97 11.75 -17.04
N THR A 126 -0.28 10.60 -16.92
CA THR A 126 -0.49 9.68 -15.80
C THR A 126 -0.15 10.33 -14.45
N LEU A 127 0.96 11.08 -14.37
CA LEU A 127 1.30 11.82 -13.15
C LEU A 127 0.17 12.75 -12.73
N GLY A 128 -0.36 13.57 -13.66
CA GLY A 128 -1.47 14.47 -13.38
C GLY A 128 -2.70 13.74 -12.85
N THR A 129 -3.11 12.66 -13.51
CA THR A 129 -4.29 11.87 -13.11
C THR A 129 -4.12 11.23 -11.73
N VAL A 130 -2.96 10.63 -11.42
CA VAL A 130 -2.75 9.98 -10.12
C VAL A 130 -2.64 10.98 -8.98
N VAL A 131 -2.08 12.17 -9.22
CA VAL A 131 -2.02 13.25 -8.21
C VAL A 131 -3.43 13.75 -7.91
N ILE A 132 -4.25 14.04 -8.92
CA ILE A 132 -5.66 14.45 -8.72
C ILE A 132 -6.43 13.36 -7.96
N TRP A 133 -6.28 12.10 -8.38
CA TRP A 133 -6.92 10.96 -7.70
C TRP A 133 -6.47 10.83 -6.24
N SER A 134 -5.19 11.05 -5.95
CA SER A 134 -4.66 11.01 -4.59
C SER A 134 -5.31 12.07 -3.70
N TRP A 135 -5.44 13.31 -4.18
CA TRP A 135 -6.14 14.37 -3.45
C TRP A 135 -7.62 14.07 -3.20
N ILE A 136 -8.31 13.47 -4.17
CA ILE A 136 -9.70 13.01 -3.99
C ILE A 136 -9.80 11.98 -2.87
N LYS A 137 -8.93 10.95 -2.89
CA LYS A 137 -8.85 9.94 -1.82
C LYS A 137 -8.56 10.57 -0.45
N PHE A 138 -7.66 11.54 -0.42
CA PHE A 138 -7.32 12.26 0.81
C PHE A 138 -8.52 13.02 1.37
N GLY A 139 -9.28 13.73 0.53
CA GLY A 139 -10.50 14.42 0.92
C GLY A 139 -11.54 13.47 1.53
N ILE A 140 -11.77 12.31 0.90
CA ILE A 140 -12.67 11.27 1.42
C ILE A 140 -12.21 10.79 2.79
N ARG A 141 -10.92 10.46 2.95
CA ARG A 141 -10.34 10.01 4.23
C ARG A 141 -10.49 11.03 5.36
N LEU A 142 -10.30 12.32 5.03
CA LEU A 142 -10.51 13.41 6.00
C LEU A 142 -11.97 13.51 6.44
N PHE A 143 -12.91 13.40 5.49
CA PHE A 143 -14.34 13.42 5.80
C PHE A 143 -14.73 12.26 6.70
N ASP A 144 -14.34 11.02 6.36
CA ASP A 144 -14.64 9.82 7.14
C ASP A 144 -14.05 9.91 8.56
N SER A 145 -12.83 10.45 8.70
CA SER A 145 -12.17 10.61 10.00
C SER A 145 -12.90 11.61 10.91
N LYS A 146 -13.48 12.67 10.33
CA LYS A 146 -14.29 13.65 11.08
C LYS A 146 -15.65 13.08 11.50
N VAL A 147 -16.32 12.36 10.60
CA VAL A 147 -17.61 11.72 10.89
C VAL A 147 -17.47 10.68 12.00
N MET A 148 -16.41 9.87 12.00
CA MET A 148 -16.16 8.90 13.08
C MET A 148 -15.85 9.55 14.44
N LYS A 149 -15.23 10.75 14.45
CA LYS A 149 -15.00 11.50 15.71
C LYS A 149 -16.27 12.12 16.29
N ILE A 150 -17.27 12.43 15.47
CA ILE A 150 -18.55 12.99 15.93
C ILE A 150 -19.47 11.91 16.50
N ARG A 151 -19.29 10.64 16.09
CA ARG A 151 -20.10 9.50 16.55
C ARG A 151 -19.58 8.80 17.82
N ARG A 152 -18.47 9.24 18.37
CA ARG A 152 -17.91 8.82 19.68
C ARG A 152 -18.13 9.85 20.73
#